data_2d080b82650af129e359eb24bc9297c8
#
_entry.id   2d080b82650af129e359eb24bc9297c8
#
_cell.length_a   1.000
_cell.length_b   1.000
_cell.length_c   1.000
_cell.angle_alpha   90.00
_cell.angle_beta   90.00
_cell.angle_gamma   90.00
#
_symmetry.space_group_name_H-M   'P 1'
#
loop_
_entity.id
_entity.type
_entity.pdbx_description
1 polymer ?
#
loop_
_entity_poly.entity_id
_entity_poly.type
_entity_poly.pdbx_seq_one_letter_code
_entity_poly.pdbx_strand_id
1 'polypeptide(L)'
;MKCIFCNSKTRVKDKREAPEGTRRRRECIKCKKRFTTYEKPIEKELRVIKKDGRRETFLDEKLRLGIIKSCEKRKVSIDKIDKIVKEIKEKIRKKGKEVSAKKIGELVMIKLKKLDKIAYIRFASVYKEFKDVSDFKKEVRGL
;
A
#
# COMPACT_ATOMS: atom_id res chain seq x y z
N MET A 1 -23.65 -20.18 2.63
CA MET A 1 -23.98 -18.82 3.11
C MET A 1 -25.48 -18.72 3.33
N LYS A 2 -25.92 -18.06 4.42
CA LYS A 2 -27.33 -17.84 4.72
C LYS A 2 -27.86 -16.58 4.03
N CYS A 3 -29.17 -16.52 3.83
CA CYS A 3 -29.86 -15.37 3.25
C CYS A 3 -29.82 -14.17 4.18
N ILE A 4 -29.45 -13.01 3.67
CA ILE A 4 -29.38 -11.75 4.46
C ILE A 4 -30.74 -11.19 4.87
N PHE A 5 -31.85 -11.71 4.28
CA PHE A 5 -33.20 -11.24 4.55
C PHE A 5 -34.01 -12.15 5.49
N CYS A 6 -33.77 -13.47 5.45
CA CYS A 6 -34.57 -14.42 6.23
C CYS A 6 -33.76 -15.55 6.86
N ASN A 7 -32.44 -15.45 6.82
CA ASN A 7 -31.46 -16.40 7.39
C ASN A 7 -31.56 -17.87 6.90
N SER A 8 -32.35 -18.14 5.83
CA SER A 8 -32.49 -19.47 5.25
C SER A 8 -31.35 -19.80 4.28
N LYS A 9 -31.25 -21.03 3.81
CA LYS A 9 -30.23 -21.48 2.84
C LYS A 9 -30.35 -20.71 1.53
N THR A 10 -29.22 -20.51 0.86
CA THR A 10 -29.13 -19.87 -0.46
C THR A 10 -28.48 -20.80 -1.47
N ARG A 11 -28.81 -20.62 -2.76
CA ARG A 11 -28.13 -21.26 -3.88
C ARG A 11 -27.41 -20.21 -4.74
N VAL A 12 -26.33 -20.58 -5.39
CA VAL A 12 -25.62 -19.73 -6.35
C VAL A 12 -26.30 -19.92 -7.71
N LYS A 13 -26.75 -18.84 -8.33
CA LYS A 13 -27.37 -18.83 -9.66
C LYS A 13 -26.36 -18.52 -10.76
N ASP A 14 -25.38 -17.66 -10.46
CA ASP A 14 -24.34 -17.24 -11.39
C ASP A 14 -23.04 -16.98 -10.63
N LYS A 15 -21.92 -17.31 -11.26
CA LYS A 15 -20.55 -17.08 -10.76
C LYS A 15 -19.72 -16.50 -11.90
N ARG A 16 -19.04 -15.37 -11.65
CA ARG A 16 -18.13 -14.74 -12.61
C ARG A 16 -16.91 -14.17 -11.89
N GLU A 17 -15.78 -14.24 -12.55
CA GLU A 17 -14.58 -13.52 -12.10
C GLU A 17 -14.77 -12.03 -12.42
N ALA A 18 -14.38 -11.18 -11.46
CA ALA A 18 -14.42 -9.73 -11.58
C ALA A 18 -13.10 -9.14 -11.02
N PRO A 19 -12.71 -7.91 -11.41
CA PRO A 19 -11.49 -7.29 -10.89
C PRO A 19 -11.42 -7.23 -9.37
N GLU A 20 -12.58 -7.20 -8.73
CA GLU A 20 -12.73 -7.14 -7.27
C GLU A 20 -12.78 -8.52 -6.59
N GLY A 21 -12.64 -9.62 -7.32
CA GLY A 21 -12.74 -10.99 -6.82
C GLY A 21 -13.88 -11.78 -7.47
N THR A 22 -14.17 -12.97 -6.99
CA THR A 22 -15.25 -13.81 -7.54
C THR A 22 -16.62 -13.25 -7.16
N ARG A 23 -17.37 -12.76 -8.13
CA ARG A 23 -18.75 -12.30 -7.96
C ARG A 23 -19.71 -13.49 -8.01
N ARG A 24 -20.59 -13.64 -7.02
CA ARG A 24 -21.63 -14.67 -7.00
C ARG A 24 -23.00 -14.06 -6.82
N ARG A 25 -23.92 -14.35 -7.75
CA ARG A 25 -25.34 -14.00 -7.62
C ARG A 25 -26.05 -15.12 -6.90
N ARG A 26 -26.62 -14.83 -5.72
CA ARG A 26 -27.30 -15.80 -4.86
C ARG A 26 -28.79 -15.58 -4.84
N GLU A 27 -29.54 -16.67 -4.68
CA GLU A 27 -30.99 -16.67 -4.50
C GLU A 27 -31.36 -17.47 -3.27
N CYS A 28 -32.23 -16.92 -2.44
CA CYS A 28 -32.75 -17.63 -1.27
C CYS A 28 -33.73 -18.71 -1.69
N ILE A 29 -33.60 -19.90 -1.10
CA ILE A 29 -34.50 -21.02 -1.40
C ILE A 29 -35.88 -20.74 -0.83
N LYS A 30 -36.00 -20.06 0.32
CA LYS A 30 -37.26 -19.77 1.00
C LYS A 30 -37.92 -18.49 0.51
N CYS A 31 -37.29 -17.32 0.66
CA CYS A 31 -37.92 -16.03 0.32
C CYS A 31 -37.71 -15.58 -1.11
N LYS A 32 -37.01 -16.36 -1.94
CA LYS A 32 -36.73 -16.10 -3.37
C LYS A 32 -35.98 -14.80 -3.68
N LYS A 33 -35.66 -13.99 -2.67
CA LYS A 33 -34.87 -12.76 -2.86
C LYS A 33 -33.47 -13.07 -3.32
N ARG A 34 -32.94 -12.19 -4.19
CA ARG A 34 -31.60 -12.29 -4.78
C ARG A 34 -30.69 -11.22 -4.18
N PHE A 35 -29.42 -11.58 -4.03
CA PHE A 35 -28.36 -10.68 -3.64
C PHE A 35 -27.03 -11.12 -4.23
N THR A 36 -26.09 -10.20 -4.28
CA THR A 36 -24.75 -10.46 -4.81
C THR A 36 -23.74 -10.49 -3.67
N THR A 37 -22.78 -11.41 -3.76
CA THR A 37 -21.64 -11.49 -2.87
C THR A 37 -20.36 -11.46 -3.67
N TYR A 38 -19.31 -10.88 -3.08
CA TYR A 38 -17.95 -10.93 -3.59
C TYR A 38 -17.10 -11.76 -2.66
N GLU A 39 -16.35 -12.69 -3.23
CA GLU A 39 -15.37 -13.50 -2.51
C GLU A 39 -13.99 -12.97 -2.83
N LYS A 40 -13.33 -12.42 -1.83
CA LYS A 40 -11.97 -11.87 -1.93
C LYS A 40 -11.05 -12.59 -0.96
N PRO A 41 -9.79 -12.88 -1.31
CA PRO A 41 -8.85 -13.37 -0.32
C PRO A 41 -8.66 -12.32 0.78
N ILE A 42 -8.67 -12.77 2.03
CA ILE A 42 -8.31 -11.92 3.16
C ILE A 42 -6.79 -11.77 3.14
N GLU A 43 -6.33 -10.62 2.70
CA GLU A 43 -4.91 -10.29 2.79
C GLU A 43 -4.54 -10.08 4.26
N LYS A 44 -3.47 -10.77 4.70
CA LYS A 44 -2.93 -10.54 6.04
C LYS A 44 -2.43 -9.11 6.16
N GLU A 45 -2.81 -8.43 7.24
CA GLU A 45 -2.38 -7.07 7.52
C GLU A 45 -0.85 -7.00 7.58
N LEU A 46 -0.29 -6.05 6.82
CA LEU A 46 1.11 -5.71 6.90
C LEU A 46 1.30 -4.68 8.02
N ARG A 47 2.24 -4.94 8.92
CA ARG A 47 2.53 -4.06 10.07
C ARG A 47 3.87 -3.36 9.91
N VAL A 48 3.92 -2.12 10.36
CA VAL A 48 5.14 -1.31 10.41
C VAL A 48 5.65 -1.23 11.84
N ILE A 49 6.91 -1.59 12.05
CA ILE A 49 7.60 -1.43 13.32
C ILE A 49 8.27 -0.06 13.30
N LYS A 50 7.87 0.84 14.21
CA LYS A 50 8.43 2.17 14.39
C LYS A 50 9.77 2.12 15.12
N LYS A 51 10.51 3.26 15.12
CA LYS A 51 11.80 3.38 15.84
C LYS A 51 11.69 3.04 17.34
N ASP A 52 10.56 3.37 17.97
CA ASP A 52 10.25 3.10 19.39
C ASP A 52 9.70 1.69 19.64
N GLY A 53 9.65 0.82 18.63
CA GLY A 53 9.15 -0.55 18.72
C GLY A 53 7.63 -0.70 18.59
N ARG A 54 6.86 0.39 18.53
CA ARG A 54 5.41 0.32 18.30
C ARG A 54 5.10 -0.29 16.94
N ARG A 55 4.02 -1.05 16.87
CA ARG A 55 3.50 -1.67 15.66
C ARG A 55 2.25 -0.94 15.19
N GLU A 56 2.26 -0.46 13.96
CA GLU A 56 1.12 0.19 13.31
C GLU A 56 0.76 -0.55 12.03
N THR A 57 -0.49 -0.49 11.60
CA THR A 57 -0.91 -1.01 10.29
C THR A 57 -0.22 -0.22 9.18
N PHE A 58 0.32 -0.92 8.18
CA PHE A 58 0.87 -0.29 6.98
C PHE A 58 -0.26 0.34 6.17
N LEU A 59 -0.19 1.65 5.97
CA LEU A 59 -1.15 2.41 5.17
C LEU A 59 -0.48 2.89 3.88
N ASP A 60 -0.96 2.39 2.75
CA ASP A 60 -0.51 2.79 1.41
C ASP A 60 -0.55 4.32 1.26
N GLU A 61 -1.60 4.95 1.79
CA GLU A 61 -1.82 6.40 1.70
C GLU A 61 -0.75 7.20 2.45
N LYS A 62 -0.29 6.75 3.62
CA LYS A 62 0.83 7.42 4.33
C LYS A 62 2.11 7.39 3.50
N LEU A 63 2.43 6.25 2.89
CA LEU A 63 3.60 6.11 2.03
C LEU A 63 3.48 7.01 0.79
N ARG A 64 2.31 6.97 0.14
CA ARG A 64 1.98 7.77 -1.04
C ARG A 64 2.14 9.27 -0.78
N LEU A 65 1.55 9.78 0.30
CA LEU A 65 1.64 11.19 0.69
C LEU A 65 3.10 11.63 0.96
N GLY A 66 3.91 10.80 1.60
CA GLY A 66 5.33 11.07 1.83
C GLY A 66 6.10 11.25 0.53
N ILE A 67 5.83 10.40 -0.47
CA ILE A 67 6.46 10.48 -1.80
C ILE A 67 5.95 11.72 -2.56
N ILE A 68 4.63 12.00 -2.54
CA ILE A 68 4.03 13.18 -3.19
C ILE A 68 4.67 14.47 -2.67
N LYS A 69 4.78 14.63 -1.35
CA LYS A 69 5.42 15.80 -0.73
C LYS A 69 6.87 16.00 -1.21
N SER A 70 7.60 14.92 -1.36
CA SER A 70 8.99 14.98 -1.86
C SER A 70 9.05 15.37 -3.34
N CYS A 71 8.06 14.99 -4.12
CA CYS A 71 7.95 15.28 -5.55
C CYS A 71 7.22 16.60 -5.87
N GLU A 72 6.85 17.40 -4.87
CA GLU A 72 6.14 18.65 -5.07
C GLU A 72 6.88 19.59 -6.03
N LYS A 73 6.16 20.14 -7.01
CA LYS A 73 6.71 20.99 -8.10
C LYS A 73 7.79 20.31 -8.95
N ARG A 74 7.85 18.98 -8.95
CA ARG A 74 8.70 18.21 -9.86
C ARG A 74 7.87 17.60 -10.99
N LYS A 75 8.49 17.35 -12.14
CA LYS A 75 7.85 16.71 -13.30
C LYS A 75 7.71 15.19 -13.10
N VAL A 76 7.02 14.80 -12.04
CA VAL A 76 6.75 13.40 -11.69
C VAL A 76 5.23 13.19 -11.69
N SER A 77 4.75 12.27 -12.53
CA SER A 77 3.32 11.95 -12.60
C SER A 77 2.86 11.13 -11.39
N ILE A 78 1.59 11.28 -11.04
CA ILE A 78 0.95 10.50 -9.97
C ILE A 78 1.01 9.01 -10.26
N ASP A 79 0.83 8.59 -11.52
CA ASP A 79 0.92 7.17 -11.93
C ASP A 79 2.28 6.55 -11.60
N LYS A 80 3.38 7.31 -11.77
CA LYS A 80 4.72 6.85 -11.38
C LYS A 80 4.84 6.68 -9.88
N ILE A 81 4.24 7.57 -9.10
CA ILE A 81 4.22 7.48 -7.64
C ILE A 81 3.42 6.25 -7.20
N ASP A 82 2.23 6.05 -7.76
CA ASP A 82 1.36 4.92 -7.45
C ASP A 82 2.02 3.58 -7.80
N LYS A 83 2.74 3.53 -8.92
CA LYS A 83 3.56 2.37 -9.29
C LYS A 83 4.64 2.08 -8.25
N ILE A 84 5.35 3.11 -7.77
CA ILE A 84 6.39 2.96 -6.74
C ILE A 84 5.79 2.44 -5.44
N VAL A 85 4.67 2.98 -5.00
CA VAL A 85 3.96 2.52 -3.79
C VAL A 85 3.60 1.04 -3.91
N LYS A 86 3.01 0.64 -5.04
CA LYS A 86 2.66 -0.76 -5.32
C LYS A 86 3.88 -1.68 -5.28
N GLU A 87 4.96 -1.32 -5.97
CA GLU A 87 6.19 -2.12 -6.01
C GLU A 87 6.84 -2.28 -4.62
N ILE A 88 6.84 -1.22 -3.81
CA ILE A 88 7.35 -1.26 -2.44
C ILE A 88 6.49 -2.20 -1.59
N LYS A 89 5.16 -2.06 -1.65
CA LYS A 89 4.21 -2.91 -0.93
C LYS A 89 4.38 -4.39 -1.27
N GLU A 90 4.47 -4.71 -2.55
CA GLU A 90 4.70 -6.08 -3.02
C GLU A 90 6.03 -6.65 -2.51
N LYS A 91 7.10 -5.83 -2.56
CA LYS A 91 8.43 -6.23 -2.08
C LYS A 91 8.45 -6.51 -0.58
N ILE A 92 7.71 -5.70 0.21
CA ILE A 92 7.60 -5.89 1.65
C ILE A 92 6.80 -7.16 1.95
N ARG A 93 5.66 -7.36 1.29
CA ARG A 93 4.79 -8.54 1.47
C ARG A 93 5.49 -9.87 1.20
N LYS A 94 6.37 -9.91 0.18
CA LYS A 94 7.19 -11.10 -0.12
C LYS A 94 8.15 -11.47 1.01
N LYS A 95 8.54 -10.50 1.86
CA LYS A 95 9.48 -10.74 2.97
C LYS A 95 8.80 -11.13 4.28
N GLY A 96 7.51 -10.89 4.43
CA GLY A 96 6.76 -11.24 5.63
C GLY A 96 5.61 -10.29 5.94
N LYS A 97 5.12 -10.37 7.18
CA LYS A 97 3.97 -9.59 7.68
C LYS A 97 4.37 -8.29 8.39
N GLU A 98 5.62 -8.15 8.74
CA GLU A 98 6.15 -6.99 9.46
C GLU A 98 7.35 -6.41 8.73
N VAL A 99 7.48 -5.09 8.77
CA VAL A 99 8.59 -4.34 8.17
C VAL A 99 8.95 -3.16 9.05
N SER A 100 10.24 -2.86 9.22
CA SER A 100 10.64 -1.66 9.95
C SER A 100 10.40 -0.39 9.10
N ALA A 101 10.04 0.71 9.77
CA ALA A 101 9.93 2.02 9.12
C ALA A 101 11.25 2.41 8.42
N LYS A 102 12.39 2.04 9.00
CA LYS A 102 13.73 2.20 8.39
C LYS A 102 13.80 1.51 7.03
N LYS A 103 13.34 0.27 6.93
CA LYS A 103 13.39 -0.50 5.67
C LYS A 103 12.49 0.09 4.60
N ILE A 104 11.31 0.59 4.98
CA ILE A 104 10.42 1.30 4.05
C ILE A 104 11.11 2.54 3.49
N GLY A 105 11.70 3.38 4.35
CA GLY A 105 12.42 4.58 3.93
C GLY A 105 13.59 4.28 2.99
N GLU A 106 14.39 3.23 3.25
CA GLU A 106 15.44 2.78 2.34
C GLU A 106 14.90 2.41 0.95
N LEU A 107 13.77 1.68 0.90
CA LEU A 107 13.14 1.31 -0.36
C LEU A 107 12.64 2.53 -1.13
N VAL A 108 12.06 3.51 -0.43
CA VAL A 108 11.63 4.78 -1.05
C VAL A 108 12.82 5.53 -1.62
N MET A 109 13.89 5.67 -0.85
CA MET A 109 15.11 6.37 -1.28
C MET A 109 15.71 5.74 -2.55
N ILE A 110 15.81 4.40 -2.61
CA ILE A 110 16.29 3.69 -3.80
C ILE A 110 15.43 4.03 -5.03
N LYS A 111 14.11 4.13 -4.88
CA LYS A 111 13.20 4.46 -5.97
C LYS A 111 13.29 5.93 -6.38
N LEU A 112 13.31 6.85 -5.41
CA LEU A 112 13.41 8.28 -5.65
C LEU A 112 14.75 8.67 -6.27
N LYS A 113 15.86 8.05 -5.89
CA LYS A 113 17.19 8.30 -6.47
C LYS A 113 17.19 8.07 -7.99
N LYS A 114 16.43 7.08 -8.47
CA LYS A 114 16.29 6.78 -9.91
C LYS A 114 15.25 7.66 -10.60
N LEU A 115 14.26 8.16 -9.87
CA LEU A 115 13.14 8.92 -10.42
C LEU A 115 13.46 10.40 -10.56
N ASP A 116 13.91 11.04 -9.46
CA ASP A 116 14.23 12.47 -9.40
C ASP A 116 15.16 12.73 -8.21
N LYS A 117 16.37 13.21 -8.48
CA LYS A 117 17.41 13.44 -7.47
C LYS A 117 17.01 14.51 -6.45
N ILE A 118 16.21 15.51 -6.83
CA ILE A 118 15.73 16.55 -5.91
C ILE A 118 14.68 15.97 -4.97
N ALA A 119 13.73 15.18 -5.49
CA ALA A 119 12.76 14.48 -4.66
C ALA A 119 13.46 13.52 -3.68
N TYR A 120 14.52 12.85 -4.13
CA TYR A 120 15.37 12.02 -3.25
C TYR A 120 15.93 12.82 -2.09
N ILE A 121 16.59 13.97 -2.34
CA ILE A 121 17.20 14.81 -1.30
C ILE A 121 16.16 15.33 -0.32
N ARG A 122 15.00 15.75 -0.80
CA ARG A 122 13.90 16.20 0.07
C ARG A 122 13.41 15.09 1.00
N PHE A 123 13.23 13.88 0.47
CA PHE A 123 12.85 12.73 1.28
C PHE A 123 13.95 12.36 2.27
N ALA A 124 15.21 12.30 1.81
CA ALA A 124 16.35 11.96 2.64
C ALA A 124 16.56 12.96 3.78
N SER A 125 16.32 14.27 3.55
CA SER A 125 16.48 15.30 4.60
C SER A 125 15.54 15.11 5.78
N VAL A 126 14.33 14.60 5.54
CA VAL A 126 13.36 14.29 6.60
C VAL A 126 13.66 12.91 7.21
N TYR A 127 13.93 11.92 6.34
CA TYR A 127 14.09 10.54 6.76
C TYR A 127 15.38 10.27 7.53
N LYS A 128 16.51 10.83 7.07
CA LYS A 128 17.85 10.64 7.67
C LYS A 128 18.11 11.54 8.87
N GLU A 129 17.27 12.57 9.10
CA GLU A 129 17.42 13.49 10.21
C GLU A 129 18.85 14.06 10.28
N PHE A 130 19.31 14.72 9.18
CA PHE A 130 20.65 15.32 9.13
C PHE A 130 20.92 16.22 10.34
N LYS A 131 22.08 16.06 10.97
CA LYS A 131 22.47 16.82 12.14
C LYS A 131 22.99 18.21 11.80
N ASP A 132 23.63 18.32 10.64
CA ASP A 132 24.24 19.56 10.16
C ASP A 132 24.32 19.60 8.62
N VAL A 133 24.79 20.73 8.10
CA VAL A 133 24.95 20.97 6.66
C VAL A 133 25.99 20.04 6.03
N SER A 134 26.94 19.54 6.79
CA SER A 134 27.99 18.63 6.26
C SER A 134 27.41 17.29 5.86
N ASP A 135 26.46 16.76 6.66
CA ASP A 135 25.75 15.53 6.34
C ASP A 135 24.91 15.68 5.04
N PHE A 136 24.25 16.82 4.91
CA PHE A 136 23.51 17.15 3.68
C PHE A 136 24.44 17.23 2.47
N LYS A 137 25.60 17.91 2.58
CA LYS A 137 26.59 18.01 1.50
C LYS A 137 27.12 16.63 1.07
N LYS A 138 27.40 15.74 2.03
CA LYS A 138 27.83 14.36 1.74
C LYS A 138 26.78 13.60 0.95
N GLU A 139 25.51 13.74 1.34
CA GLU A 139 24.40 13.08 0.64
C GLU A 139 24.23 13.57 -0.81
N VAL A 140 24.36 14.89 -1.03
CA VAL A 140 24.30 15.49 -2.38
C VAL A 140 25.47 15.05 -3.25
N ARG A 141 26.70 14.95 -2.69
CA ARG A 141 27.87 14.47 -3.44
C ARG A 141 27.75 13.02 -3.86
N GLY A 142 26.97 12.19 -3.15
CA GLY A 142 26.71 10.78 -3.45
C GLY A 142 25.65 10.54 -4.53
N LEU A 143 25.11 11.58 -5.14
CA LEU A 143 24.09 11.53 -6.20
C LEU A 143 24.67 11.65 -7.59
#